data_2c267b2fa3a35cdf5af373346155f17a
#
_entry.id   2c267b2fa3a35cdf5af373346155f17a
#
_cell.length_a   1.000
_cell.length_b   1.000
_cell.length_c   1.000
_cell.angle_alpha   90.00
_cell.angle_beta   90.00
_cell.angle_gamma   90.00
#
_symmetry.space_group_name_H-M   'P 1'
#
loop_
_entity.id
_entity.type
_entity.pdbx_description
1 polymer ?
#
loop_
_entity_poly.entity_id
_entity_poly.type
_entity_poly.pdbx_seq_one_letter_code
_entity_poly.pdbx_strand_id
1 'polypeptide(L)'
;MAVEKKATLKGPPPPPPIDGNHSKVIRKLPAGFDWKDVPLEAYKADTATWKGITRRELVGKRGETTKFHVRYFEIQPGGNSTLEKHEHEHVVIPMRGSGEAQAGCYVWTVGVGDVVYVSPSDPHQFRCPADAKEPFGFLCIVNSERDRPTAVDGLGACHICE
;
A
#
# COMPACT_ATOMS: atom_id res chain seq x y z
N MET A 1 -2.70 -43.36 -47.96
CA MET A 1 -2.91 -41.92 -47.74
C MET A 1 -3.00 -41.67 -46.26
N ALA A 2 -1.96 -41.09 -45.64
CA ALA A 2 -1.98 -40.72 -44.23
C ALA A 2 -2.67 -39.35 -44.09
N VAL A 3 -3.76 -39.33 -43.33
CA VAL A 3 -4.45 -38.07 -42.97
C VAL A 3 -3.68 -37.40 -41.88
N GLU A 4 -2.93 -36.35 -42.23
CA GLU A 4 -2.30 -35.43 -41.23
C GLU A 4 -3.42 -34.83 -40.38
N LYS A 5 -3.47 -35.21 -39.09
CA LYS A 5 -4.25 -34.49 -38.10
C LYS A 5 -3.63 -33.11 -37.91
N LYS A 6 -4.23 -32.09 -38.51
CA LYS A 6 -3.95 -30.68 -38.12
C LYS A 6 -4.11 -30.53 -36.62
N ALA A 7 -2.98 -30.32 -35.91
CA ALA A 7 -3.00 -29.91 -34.52
C ALA A 7 -3.69 -28.56 -34.44
N THR A 8 -4.88 -28.51 -33.89
CA THR A 8 -5.56 -27.27 -33.53
C THR A 8 -4.69 -26.59 -32.46
N LEU A 9 -4.06 -25.49 -32.81
CA LEU A 9 -3.38 -24.61 -31.85
C LEU A 9 -4.44 -24.16 -30.85
N LYS A 10 -4.45 -24.77 -29.66
CA LYS A 10 -5.22 -24.26 -28.53
C LYS A 10 -4.69 -22.87 -28.22
N GLY A 11 -5.58 -21.88 -28.14
CA GLY A 11 -5.21 -20.55 -27.67
C GLY A 11 -4.48 -20.61 -26.32
N PRO A 12 -3.84 -19.51 -25.91
CA PRO A 12 -3.16 -19.46 -24.62
C PRO A 12 -4.13 -19.86 -23.50
N PRO A 13 -3.65 -20.56 -22.47
CA PRO A 13 -4.49 -20.93 -21.33
C PRO A 13 -5.08 -19.66 -20.69
N PRO A 14 -6.25 -19.73 -20.03
CA PRO A 14 -6.80 -18.62 -19.30
C PRO A 14 -5.80 -18.14 -18.24
N PRO A 15 -5.77 -16.83 -17.91
CA PRO A 15 -4.89 -16.32 -16.88
C PRO A 15 -5.23 -16.99 -15.53
N PRO A 16 -4.21 -17.26 -14.69
CA PRO A 16 -4.41 -17.85 -13.37
C PRO A 16 -5.25 -16.93 -12.48
N PRO A 17 -5.98 -17.47 -11.48
CA PRO A 17 -6.69 -16.68 -10.49
C PRO A 17 -5.73 -15.80 -9.69
N ILE A 18 -6.25 -14.77 -9.02
CA ILE A 18 -5.39 -13.91 -8.18
C ILE A 18 -5.04 -14.56 -6.84
N ASP A 19 -5.80 -15.55 -6.38
CA ASP A 19 -5.52 -16.30 -5.15
C ASP A 19 -4.62 -17.51 -5.44
N GLY A 20 -3.71 -17.78 -4.51
CA GLY A 20 -2.76 -18.89 -4.58
C GLY A 20 -1.30 -18.47 -4.75
N ASN A 21 -0.39 -19.42 -4.49
CA ASN A 21 1.05 -19.21 -4.57
C ASN A 21 1.58 -19.58 -5.97
N HIS A 22 1.26 -18.75 -6.96
CA HIS A 22 1.73 -18.86 -8.34
C HIS A 22 1.94 -17.48 -8.96
N SER A 23 2.66 -17.41 -10.06
CA SER A 23 2.85 -16.16 -10.81
C SER A 23 1.54 -15.68 -11.39
N LYS A 24 1.24 -14.39 -11.19
CA LYS A 24 -0.02 -13.77 -11.57
C LYS A 24 0.14 -12.28 -11.84
N VAL A 25 -0.83 -11.69 -12.48
CA VAL A 25 -0.94 -10.24 -12.66
C VAL A 25 -2.19 -9.75 -11.95
N ILE A 26 -2.02 -8.85 -10.99
CA ILE A 26 -3.12 -8.16 -10.31
C ILE A 26 -3.40 -6.89 -11.12
N ARG A 27 -4.50 -6.90 -11.87
CA ARG A 27 -4.82 -5.85 -12.85
C ARG A 27 -5.47 -4.66 -12.21
N LYS A 28 -4.83 -3.49 -12.32
CA LYS A 28 -5.47 -2.21 -12.03
C LYS A 28 -6.62 -1.99 -13.03
N LEU A 29 -7.76 -1.55 -12.54
CA LEU A 29 -8.90 -1.19 -13.39
C LEU A 29 -8.63 0.15 -14.11
N PRO A 30 -9.24 0.37 -15.29
CA PRO A 30 -9.02 1.60 -16.07
C PRO A 30 -9.38 2.88 -15.30
N ALA A 31 -10.49 2.86 -14.56
CA ALA A 31 -10.92 3.99 -13.76
C ALA A 31 -10.47 3.87 -12.30
N GLY A 32 -10.04 4.99 -11.71
CA GLY A 32 -9.62 5.05 -10.31
C GLY A 32 -8.35 4.26 -10.00
N PHE A 33 -8.17 3.97 -8.71
CA PHE A 33 -7.08 3.14 -8.17
C PHE A 33 -7.68 1.90 -7.50
N ASP A 34 -8.41 1.13 -8.30
CA ASP A 34 -8.98 -0.16 -7.96
C ASP A 34 -8.27 -1.27 -8.72
N TRP A 35 -8.27 -2.48 -8.17
CA TRP A 35 -7.75 -3.68 -8.82
C TRP A 35 -8.83 -4.74 -8.93
N LYS A 36 -8.84 -5.43 -10.05
CA LYS A 36 -9.79 -6.51 -10.31
C LYS A 36 -9.69 -7.58 -9.23
N ASP A 37 -10.84 -7.94 -8.65
CA ASP A 37 -10.98 -8.97 -7.61
C ASP A 37 -10.23 -8.67 -6.28
N VAL A 38 -9.81 -7.42 -6.07
CA VAL A 38 -9.20 -6.95 -4.82
C VAL A 38 -10.21 -6.11 -4.03
N PRO A 39 -10.67 -6.55 -2.85
CA PRO A 39 -11.64 -5.80 -2.07
C PRO A 39 -11.04 -4.52 -1.49
N LEU A 40 -11.90 -3.51 -1.32
CA LEU A 40 -11.61 -2.35 -0.51
C LEU A 40 -11.79 -2.72 0.96
N GLU A 41 -10.81 -2.37 1.79
CA GLU A 41 -10.82 -2.64 3.22
C GLU A 41 -10.73 -1.34 4.02
N ALA A 42 -11.28 -1.34 5.24
CA ALA A 42 -11.03 -0.31 6.21
C ALA A 42 -9.53 -0.32 6.61
N TYR A 43 -9.00 0.87 6.90
CA TYR A 43 -7.60 1.02 7.28
C TYR A 43 -7.27 0.26 8.58
N LYS A 44 -8.02 0.52 9.65
CA LYS A 44 -7.94 -0.13 10.96
C LYS A 44 -9.31 -0.15 11.61
N ALA A 45 -9.49 -1.01 12.61
CA ALA A 45 -10.74 -1.09 13.38
C ALA A 45 -10.95 0.14 14.28
N ASP A 46 -9.88 0.65 14.90
CA ASP A 46 -9.94 1.90 15.70
C ASP A 46 -9.95 3.11 14.76
N THR A 47 -10.95 3.97 14.90
CA THR A 47 -11.16 5.16 14.06
C THR A 47 -10.72 6.47 14.72
N ALA A 48 -10.21 6.44 15.94
CA ALA A 48 -9.88 7.66 16.70
C ALA A 48 -8.59 8.34 16.21
N THR A 49 -7.68 7.59 15.58
CA THR A 49 -6.31 8.06 15.28
C THR A 49 -6.04 8.30 13.80
N TRP A 50 -7.04 8.05 12.93
CA TRP A 50 -6.92 8.22 11.48
C TRP A 50 -8.22 8.77 10.88
N LYS A 51 -8.13 9.30 9.67
CA LYS A 51 -9.28 9.89 8.96
C LYS A 51 -9.16 9.69 7.45
N GLY A 52 -10.26 9.29 6.82
CA GLY A 52 -10.41 9.29 5.37
C GLY A 52 -9.41 8.43 4.61
N ILE A 53 -8.91 7.35 5.19
CA ILE A 53 -7.96 6.44 4.58
C ILE A 53 -8.57 5.05 4.40
N THR A 54 -8.32 4.46 3.25
CA THR A 54 -8.72 3.09 2.88
C THR A 54 -7.51 2.26 2.48
N ARG A 55 -7.70 0.95 2.38
CA ARG A 55 -6.64 -0.02 2.12
C ARG A 55 -7.08 -1.09 1.11
N ARG A 56 -6.12 -1.56 0.31
CA ARG A 56 -6.23 -2.78 -0.50
C ARG A 56 -4.99 -3.64 -0.32
N GLU A 57 -5.18 -4.90 0.00
CA GLU A 57 -4.08 -5.88 0.12
C GLU A 57 -3.81 -6.47 -1.27
N LEU A 58 -2.70 -6.08 -1.90
CA LEU A 58 -2.35 -6.52 -3.24
C LEU A 58 -1.59 -7.85 -3.24
N VAL A 59 -0.53 -7.95 -2.43
CA VAL A 59 0.32 -9.15 -2.31
C VAL A 59 0.59 -9.46 -0.85
N GLY A 60 0.57 -10.74 -0.49
CA GLY A 60 0.94 -11.23 0.84
C GLY A 60 -0.22 -11.84 1.65
N LYS A 61 -1.47 -11.66 1.21
CA LYS A 61 -2.65 -12.22 1.89
C LYS A 61 -3.55 -13.07 0.99
N ARG A 62 -3.05 -13.44 -0.19
CA ARG A 62 -3.79 -14.24 -1.18
C ARG A 62 -3.17 -15.60 -1.44
N GLY A 63 -2.51 -16.17 -0.41
CA GLY A 63 -1.85 -17.46 -0.50
C GLY A 63 -0.39 -17.42 -0.95
N GLU A 64 0.17 -16.22 -1.17
CA GLU A 64 1.59 -16.06 -1.49
C GLU A 64 2.47 -16.38 -0.27
N THR A 65 3.61 -17.04 -0.51
CA THR A 65 4.64 -17.31 0.51
C THR A 65 5.75 -16.26 0.51
N THR A 66 5.36 -15.00 0.36
CA THR A 66 6.32 -13.89 0.31
C THR A 66 6.75 -13.43 1.71
N LYS A 67 7.97 -12.92 1.82
CA LYS A 67 8.51 -12.30 3.04
C LYS A 67 8.14 -10.82 3.18
N PHE A 68 7.37 -10.29 2.25
CA PHE A 68 6.87 -8.91 2.26
C PHE A 68 5.40 -8.88 1.84
N HIS A 69 4.69 -7.84 2.25
CA HIS A 69 3.36 -7.52 1.77
C HIS A 69 3.41 -6.24 0.93
N VAL A 70 2.57 -6.18 -0.10
CA VAL A 70 2.34 -4.97 -0.88
C VAL A 70 0.88 -4.55 -0.69
N ARG A 71 0.69 -3.35 -0.16
CA ARG A 71 -0.62 -2.76 0.12
C ARG A 71 -0.74 -1.44 -0.63
N TYR A 72 -1.93 -1.10 -1.08
CA TYR A 72 -2.27 0.23 -1.56
C TYR A 72 -3.12 0.93 -0.52
N PHE A 73 -2.74 2.15 -0.18
CA PHE A 73 -3.52 3.04 0.66
C PHE A 73 -3.95 4.26 -0.13
N GLU A 74 -5.13 4.78 0.18
CA GLU A 74 -5.63 6.02 -0.39
C GLU A 74 -6.20 6.89 0.71
N ILE A 75 -5.67 8.13 0.82
CA ILE A 75 -6.07 9.12 1.81
C ILE A 75 -6.83 10.23 1.10
N GLN A 76 -8.07 10.46 1.51
CA GLN A 76 -8.89 11.55 0.97
C GLN A 76 -8.37 12.92 1.41
N PRO A 77 -8.65 14.02 0.66
CA PRO A 77 -8.28 15.36 1.08
C PRO A 77 -8.72 15.69 2.52
N GLY A 78 -7.80 16.19 3.33
CA GLY A 78 -7.99 16.43 4.76
C GLY A 78 -7.89 15.18 5.65
N GLY A 79 -7.53 14.03 5.08
CA GLY A 79 -7.35 12.76 5.79
C GLY A 79 -5.91 12.51 6.23
N ASN A 80 -5.73 11.50 7.08
CA ASN A 80 -4.43 11.09 7.62
C ASN A 80 -4.42 9.62 8.05
N SER A 81 -3.23 9.02 8.03
CA SER A 81 -2.96 7.76 8.72
C SER A 81 -2.76 7.99 10.23
N THR A 82 -2.75 6.94 11.03
CA THR A 82 -2.31 7.03 12.43
C THR A 82 -0.86 7.54 12.48
N LEU A 83 -0.55 8.43 13.42
CA LEU A 83 0.84 8.68 13.83
C LEU A 83 1.26 7.51 14.72
N GLU A 84 2.20 6.71 14.25
CA GLU A 84 2.59 5.47 14.92
C GLU A 84 4.07 5.15 14.72
N LYS A 85 4.60 4.27 15.57
CA LYS A 85 5.92 3.70 15.44
C LYS A 85 5.90 2.17 15.60
N HIS A 86 6.85 1.51 15.02
CA HIS A 86 7.08 0.06 15.12
C HIS A 86 8.51 -0.29 14.68
N GLU A 87 8.93 -1.52 14.92
CA GLU A 87 10.31 -1.95 14.65
C GLU A 87 10.57 -2.36 13.19
N HIS A 88 9.51 -2.64 12.40
CA HIS A 88 9.67 -2.98 11.00
C HIS A 88 9.72 -1.73 10.11
N GLU A 89 10.52 -1.77 9.05
CA GLU A 89 10.64 -0.71 8.07
C GLU A 89 9.47 -0.68 7.07
N HIS A 90 9.27 0.47 6.45
CA HIS A 90 8.36 0.65 5.30
C HIS A 90 9.11 1.21 4.10
N VAL A 91 8.69 0.78 2.91
CA VAL A 91 8.93 1.52 1.67
C VAL A 91 7.58 1.99 1.16
N VAL A 92 7.44 3.30 0.96
CA VAL A 92 6.21 3.93 0.46
C VAL A 92 6.49 4.58 -0.88
N ILE A 93 5.66 4.26 -1.88
CA ILE A 93 5.80 4.73 -3.25
C ILE A 93 4.48 5.41 -3.66
N PRO A 94 4.44 6.76 -3.72
CA PRO A 94 3.28 7.48 -4.23
C PRO A 94 2.90 7.07 -5.65
N MET A 95 1.62 6.82 -5.86
CA MET A 95 1.03 6.36 -7.13
C MET A 95 -0.02 7.32 -7.67
N ARG A 96 -0.58 8.18 -6.80
CA ARG A 96 -1.65 9.12 -7.11
C ARG A 96 -1.53 10.37 -6.25
N GLY A 97 -1.72 11.54 -6.87
CA GLY A 97 -1.72 12.82 -6.17
C GLY A 97 -0.40 13.11 -5.46
N SER A 98 -0.49 13.95 -4.45
CA SER A 98 0.61 14.29 -3.56
C SER A 98 0.14 14.36 -2.11
N GLY A 99 1.06 14.21 -1.19
CA GLY A 99 0.76 14.24 0.23
C GLY A 99 1.96 14.63 1.07
N GLU A 100 1.77 14.63 2.38
CA GLU A 100 2.83 14.83 3.34
C GLU A 100 3.23 13.49 3.95
N ALA A 101 4.54 13.23 3.98
CA ALA A 101 5.15 12.11 4.68
C ALA A 101 5.95 12.65 5.87
N GLN A 102 5.53 12.30 7.08
CA GLN A 102 6.29 12.56 8.30
C GLN A 102 7.02 11.29 8.71
N ALA A 103 8.32 11.40 8.99
CA ALA A 103 9.09 10.34 9.64
C ALA A 103 10.10 10.97 10.62
N GLY A 104 10.06 10.56 11.88
CA GLY A 104 10.76 11.24 12.96
C GLY A 104 10.31 12.69 13.07
N CYS A 105 11.28 13.61 13.06
CA CYS A 105 11.05 15.06 13.12
C CYS A 105 10.90 15.71 11.73
N TYR A 106 11.03 14.95 10.65
CA TYR A 106 11.01 15.49 9.30
C TYR A 106 9.64 15.34 8.66
N VAL A 107 9.25 16.34 7.89
CA VAL A 107 8.04 16.33 7.06
C VAL A 107 8.42 16.72 5.64
N TRP A 108 8.03 15.90 4.68
CA TRP A 108 8.25 16.14 3.25
C TRP A 108 6.93 16.16 2.51
N THR A 109 6.81 17.04 1.52
CA THR A 109 5.81 16.88 0.47
C THR A 109 6.33 15.86 -0.54
N VAL A 110 5.54 14.84 -0.82
CA VAL A 110 5.90 13.74 -1.72
C VAL A 110 4.81 13.53 -2.78
N GLY A 111 5.21 13.10 -3.95
CA GLY A 111 4.32 12.86 -5.09
C GLY A 111 4.75 11.67 -5.93
N VAL A 112 4.03 11.43 -7.01
CA VAL A 112 4.26 10.29 -7.91
C VAL A 112 5.71 10.29 -8.41
N GLY A 113 6.39 9.16 -8.22
CA GLY A 113 7.79 8.94 -8.59
C GLY A 113 8.78 9.06 -7.42
N ASP A 114 8.35 9.62 -6.28
CA ASP A 114 9.17 9.62 -5.08
C ASP A 114 9.16 8.24 -4.40
N VAL A 115 10.17 7.99 -3.58
CA VAL A 115 10.26 6.80 -2.72
C VAL A 115 10.57 7.26 -1.30
N VAL A 116 9.73 6.89 -0.36
CA VAL A 116 9.92 7.19 1.07
C VAL A 116 10.35 5.91 1.78
N TYR A 117 11.50 5.96 2.43
CA TYR A 117 11.93 4.93 3.36
C TYR A 117 11.63 5.39 4.79
N VAL A 118 10.91 4.57 5.53
CA VAL A 118 10.65 4.77 6.97
C VAL A 118 11.47 3.75 7.73
N SER A 119 12.44 4.22 8.52
CA SER A 119 13.33 3.35 9.27
C SER A 119 12.65 2.75 10.51
N PRO A 120 13.19 1.65 11.05
CA PRO A 120 12.70 1.07 12.30
C PRO A 120 12.61 2.11 13.41
N SER A 121 11.55 2.04 14.21
CA SER A 121 11.27 2.89 15.37
C SER A 121 10.98 4.37 15.10
N ASP A 122 11.12 4.85 13.87
CA ASP A 122 10.74 6.23 13.54
C ASP A 122 9.22 6.42 13.62
N PRO A 123 8.73 7.37 14.45
CA PRO A 123 7.34 7.79 14.42
C PRO A 123 7.01 8.35 13.04
N HIS A 124 5.92 7.88 12.43
CA HIS A 124 5.57 8.28 11.07
C HIS A 124 4.07 8.43 10.86
N GLN A 125 3.71 9.30 9.93
CA GLN A 125 2.34 9.56 9.51
C GLN A 125 2.31 10.02 8.06
N PHE A 126 1.25 9.69 7.35
CA PHE A 126 0.96 10.20 6.01
C PHE A 126 -0.32 11.02 6.02
N ARG A 127 -0.33 12.15 5.31
CA ARG A 127 -1.48 13.07 5.26
C ARG A 127 -1.76 13.51 3.83
N CYS A 128 -3.02 13.73 3.52
CA CYS A 128 -3.45 14.40 2.29
C CYS A 128 -3.90 15.82 2.64
N PRO A 129 -3.32 16.90 2.07
CA PRO A 129 -3.76 18.25 2.32
C PRO A 129 -5.26 18.44 2.08
N ALA A 130 -5.92 19.30 2.87
CA ALA A 130 -7.35 19.51 2.77
C ALA A 130 -7.78 20.19 1.46
N ASP A 131 -6.89 20.94 0.83
CA ASP A 131 -7.08 21.63 -0.45
C ASP A 131 -6.60 20.82 -1.65
N ALA A 132 -6.14 19.57 -1.43
CA ALA A 132 -5.73 18.66 -2.50
C ALA A 132 -6.89 18.43 -3.48
N LYS A 133 -6.58 18.41 -4.78
CA LYS A 133 -7.59 18.22 -5.84
C LYS A 133 -7.96 16.75 -6.07
N GLU A 134 -7.15 15.85 -5.57
CA GLU A 134 -7.37 14.41 -5.63
C GLU A 134 -6.79 13.72 -4.40
N PRO A 135 -7.21 12.48 -4.11
CA PRO A 135 -6.66 11.70 -3.02
C PRO A 135 -5.14 11.45 -3.16
N PHE A 136 -4.47 11.32 -2.04
CA PHE A 136 -3.09 10.85 -1.98
C PHE A 136 -3.08 9.32 -1.87
N GLY A 137 -2.65 8.66 -2.94
CA GLY A 137 -2.60 7.20 -3.05
C GLY A 137 -1.16 6.69 -3.17
N PHE A 138 -0.82 5.62 -2.44
CA PHE A 138 0.52 5.07 -2.43
C PHE A 138 0.57 3.56 -2.18
N LEU A 139 1.60 2.92 -2.73
CA LEU A 139 1.98 1.56 -2.34
C LEU A 139 2.78 1.62 -1.03
N CYS A 140 2.53 0.66 -0.15
CA CYS A 140 3.30 0.44 1.06
C CYS A 140 3.80 -1.01 1.08
N ILE A 141 5.11 -1.17 1.11
CA ILE A 141 5.79 -2.46 1.15
C ILE A 141 6.34 -2.65 2.55
N VAL A 142 5.98 -3.75 3.21
CA VAL A 142 6.37 -4.07 4.58
C VAL A 142 6.72 -5.54 4.72
N ASN A 143 7.46 -5.89 5.75
CA ASN A 143 7.73 -7.29 6.10
C ASN A 143 6.43 -8.07 6.36
N SER A 144 6.40 -9.34 5.99
CA SER A 144 5.28 -10.25 6.30
C SER A 144 5.20 -10.53 7.80
N GLU A 145 6.35 -10.72 8.45
CA GLU A 145 6.49 -10.83 9.90
C GLU A 145 6.79 -9.44 10.47
N ARG A 146 5.87 -8.91 11.27
CA ARG A 146 6.00 -7.55 11.80
C ARG A 146 5.33 -7.41 13.16
N ASP A 147 5.89 -6.53 13.98
CA ASP A 147 5.34 -6.12 15.26
C ASP A 147 4.05 -5.28 15.08
N ARG A 148 3.31 -5.15 16.16
CA ARG A 148 2.12 -4.28 16.17
C ARG A 148 2.54 -2.82 16.31
N PRO A 149 2.01 -1.93 15.43
CA PRO A 149 2.24 -0.50 15.58
C PRO A 149 1.71 0.04 16.91
N THR A 150 2.46 0.96 17.51
CA THR A 150 2.05 1.71 18.70
C THR A 150 1.75 3.16 18.29
N ALA A 151 0.55 3.64 18.60
CA ALA A 151 0.19 5.03 18.37
C ALA A 151 1.04 5.94 19.28
N VAL A 152 1.45 7.09 18.73
CA VAL A 152 2.28 8.08 19.41
C VAL A 152 1.52 9.40 19.48
N ASP A 153 1.58 10.10 20.62
CA ASP A 153 1.10 11.47 20.68
C ASP A 153 2.09 12.41 19.97
N GLY A 154 1.57 13.55 19.47
CA GLY A 154 2.37 14.46 18.64
C GLY A 154 3.63 15.04 19.31
N LEU A 155 3.73 14.97 20.63
CA LEU A 155 4.89 15.44 21.41
C LEU A 155 5.99 14.36 21.51
N GLY A 156 5.63 13.08 21.46
CA GLY A 156 6.58 11.97 21.50
C GLY A 156 7.36 11.75 20.19
N ALA A 157 6.96 12.41 19.12
CA ALA A 157 7.56 12.21 17.79
C ALA A 157 8.92 12.89 17.62
N CYS A 158 9.26 13.91 18.42
CA CYS A 158 10.44 14.77 18.23
C CYS A 158 11.59 14.54 19.21
N HIS A 159 11.53 13.57 20.09
CA HIS A 159 12.62 13.29 21.04
C HIS A 159 13.84 12.59 20.42
N ILE A 160 13.83 12.32 19.13
CA ILE A 160 14.91 11.63 18.42
C ILE A 160 15.95 12.61 17.85
N CYS A 161 15.69 13.89 17.90
CA CYS A 161 16.53 14.94 17.30
C CYS A 161 17.35 15.75 18.33
N GLU A 162 17.47 15.30 19.59
CA GLU A 162 18.36 15.89 20.59
C GLU A 162 19.74 15.22 20.63
#